data_758b8852c1fc491e8a44a99248423ad5
#
_entry.id   758b8852c1fc491e8a44a99248423ad5
#
_cell.length_a   1.000
_cell.length_b   1.000
_cell.length_c   1.000
_cell.angle_alpha   90.00
_cell.angle_beta   90.00
_cell.angle_gamma   90.00
#
_symmetry.space_group_name_H-M   'P 1'
#
loop_
_entity.id
_entity.type
_entity.pdbx_description
1 polymer ?
#
loop_
_entity_poly.entity_id
_entity_poly.type
_entity_poly.pdbx_seq_one_letter_code
_entity_poly.pdbx_strand_id
1 'polypeptide(L)'
;MLELRHIEKIYNRGTVNEQCIFKDFNLSVNDGDFVSVIGSNGSGKTSLLNIICGSIDIDSGAVLINGDDITHKNEYLRHRSIGRVYQDPSKGTCPSMNIIENMSIADNKGKSYNMRRGINRSRINFYREILRDLNLGLEDKTDIPVGALSGGQRQALSLVMATMNPLKFLILDEHTAALDPKTAETIMKLTDKIVREKGVTTIMVTHNLKYAIEYGNRILMMHEGHVILDKEDVEKASTSIDDILDLFNQISLEYGN
;
A
#
# COMPACT_ATOMS: atom_id res chain seq x y z
N MET A 1 8.25 -11.49 7.33
CA MET A 1 6.96 -11.75 7.99
C MET A 1 6.50 -10.51 8.76
N LEU A 2 5.24 -10.09 8.60
CA LEU A 2 4.58 -9.04 9.38
C LEU A 2 3.62 -9.71 10.37
N GLU A 3 3.61 -9.24 11.60
CA GLU A 3 2.67 -9.74 12.62
C GLU A 3 2.06 -8.55 13.35
N LEU A 4 0.72 -8.56 13.45
CA LEU A 4 -0.04 -7.72 14.37
C LEU A 4 -0.59 -8.64 15.45
N ARG A 5 -0.27 -8.37 16.71
CA ARG A 5 -0.64 -9.20 17.84
C ARG A 5 -1.47 -8.43 18.84
N HIS A 6 -2.69 -8.90 19.11
CA HIS A 6 -3.61 -8.35 20.10
C HIS A 6 -3.81 -6.84 19.99
N ILE A 7 -3.97 -6.35 18.74
CA ILE A 7 -4.12 -4.91 18.49
C ILE A 7 -5.46 -4.42 19.01
N GLU A 8 -5.39 -3.41 19.88
CA GLU A 8 -6.53 -2.56 20.23
C GLU A 8 -6.36 -1.17 19.64
N LYS A 9 -7.46 -0.63 19.08
CA LYS A 9 -7.52 0.76 18.64
C LYS A 9 -8.91 1.34 18.84
N ILE A 10 -8.96 2.37 19.67
CA ILE A 10 -10.19 3.12 20.00
C ILE A 10 -9.94 4.58 19.63
N TYR A 11 -10.78 5.15 18.76
CA TYR A 11 -10.78 6.57 18.48
C TYR A 11 -11.67 7.31 19.46
N ASN A 12 -11.30 8.55 19.80
CA ASN A 12 -12.07 9.45 20.65
C ASN A 12 -12.48 8.83 21.99
N ARG A 13 -11.59 8.04 22.61
CA ARG A 13 -11.84 7.34 23.89
C ARG A 13 -12.41 8.27 24.96
N GLY A 14 -13.48 7.83 25.62
CA GLY A 14 -14.15 8.58 26.68
C GLY A 14 -15.03 9.73 26.20
N THR A 15 -15.30 9.84 24.90
CA THR A 15 -16.22 10.85 24.34
C THR A 15 -17.48 10.19 23.76
N VAL A 16 -18.49 11.00 23.43
CA VAL A 16 -19.73 10.54 22.78
C VAL A 16 -19.49 9.97 21.36
N ASN A 17 -18.32 10.26 20.79
CA ASN A 17 -17.89 9.77 19.46
C ASN A 17 -16.83 8.66 19.58
N GLU A 18 -16.80 7.96 20.71
CA GLU A 18 -15.90 6.82 20.89
C GLU A 18 -16.22 5.73 19.86
N GLN A 19 -15.17 5.28 19.17
CA GLN A 19 -15.28 4.21 18.16
C GLN A 19 -14.14 3.22 18.34
N CYS A 20 -14.49 1.98 18.70
CA CYS A 20 -13.53 0.88 18.71
C CYS A 20 -13.38 0.35 17.28
N ILE A 21 -12.19 0.47 16.72
CA ILE A 21 -11.88 -0.03 15.36
C ILE A 21 -11.32 -1.45 15.43
N PHE A 22 -10.42 -1.71 16.36
CA PHE A 22 -9.83 -3.02 16.58
C PHE A 22 -9.94 -3.40 18.05
N LYS A 23 -10.39 -4.64 18.29
CA LYS A 23 -10.42 -5.27 19.60
C LYS A 23 -9.83 -6.65 19.48
N ASP A 24 -8.65 -6.83 20.07
CA ASP A 24 -7.88 -8.08 19.99
C ASP A 24 -7.61 -8.55 18.56
N PHE A 25 -7.32 -7.60 17.65
CA PHE A 25 -7.09 -7.91 16.24
C PHE A 25 -5.71 -8.57 16.05
N ASN A 26 -5.71 -9.69 15.33
CA ASN A 26 -4.53 -10.46 15.03
C ASN A 26 -4.42 -10.68 13.53
N LEU A 27 -3.24 -10.49 12.95
CA LEU A 27 -2.96 -10.76 11.54
C LEU A 27 -1.49 -11.12 11.36
N SER A 28 -1.21 -12.16 10.57
CA SER A 28 0.13 -12.49 10.11
C SER A 28 0.19 -12.47 8.58
N VAL A 29 1.29 -11.96 8.03
CA VAL A 29 1.58 -11.94 6.59
C VAL A 29 2.99 -12.49 6.40
N ASN A 30 3.12 -13.56 5.62
CA ASN A 30 4.40 -14.20 5.38
C ASN A 30 5.28 -13.38 4.41
N ASP A 31 6.57 -13.63 4.42
CA ASP A 31 7.47 -13.00 3.45
C ASP A 31 7.13 -13.50 2.03
N GLY A 32 7.04 -12.55 1.12
CA GLY A 32 6.69 -12.79 -0.27
C GLY A 32 5.18 -12.87 -0.56
N ASP A 33 4.32 -12.85 0.47
CA ASP A 33 2.87 -12.79 0.25
C ASP A 33 2.47 -11.50 -0.47
N PHE A 34 1.53 -11.63 -1.40
CA PHE A 34 0.78 -10.50 -1.92
C PHE A 34 -0.68 -10.66 -1.49
N VAL A 35 -1.04 -9.91 -0.46
CA VAL A 35 -2.34 -9.98 0.22
C VAL A 35 -3.25 -8.89 -0.31
N SER A 36 -4.39 -9.27 -0.89
CA SER A 36 -5.47 -8.34 -1.24
C SER A 36 -6.45 -8.21 -0.09
N VAL A 37 -6.69 -7.00 0.40
CA VAL A 37 -7.60 -6.69 1.51
C VAL A 37 -8.82 -5.97 0.96
N ILE A 38 -9.99 -6.58 1.12
CA ILE A 38 -11.30 -6.05 0.75
C ILE A 38 -12.18 -5.85 1.99
N GLY A 39 -13.32 -5.20 1.82
CA GLY A 39 -14.30 -4.99 2.90
C GLY A 39 -15.09 -3.70 2.72
N SER A 40 -16.18 -3.55 3.46
CA SER A 40 -17.02 -2.35 3.45
C SER A 40 -16.29 -1.09 3.93
N ASN A 41 -16.89 0.07 3.69
CA ASN A 41 -16.41 1.31 4.28
C ASN A 41 -16.52 1.24 5.82
N GLY A 42 -15.50 1.74 6.52
CA GLY A 42 -15.48 1.65 7.98
C GLY A 42 -14.99 0.31 8.55
N SER A 43 -14.71 -0.71 7.73
CA SER A 43 -14.23 -2.02 8.21
C SER A 43 -12.83 -2.03 8.85
N GLY A 44 -12.10 -0.90 8.83
CA GLY A 44 -10.78 -0.77 9.45
C GLY A 44 -9.58 -0.88 8.51
N LYS A 45 -9.77 -1.08 7.18
CA LYS A 45 -8.67 -1.27 6.21
C LYS A 45 -7.63 -0.15 6.24
N THR A 46 -8.06 1.10 6.13
CA THR A 46 -7.16 2.26 6.18
C THR A 46 -6.48 2.39 7.54
N SER A 47 -7.20 2.09 8.63
CA SER A 47 -6.61 2.07 9.99
C SER A 47 -5.55 1.00 10.11
N LEU A 48 -5.79 -0.20 9.55
CA LEU A 48 -4.79 -1.27 9.47
C LEU A 48 -3.50 -0.80 8.79
N LEU A 49 -3.62 -0.21 7.58
CA LEU A 49 -2.46 0.31 6.86
C LEU A 49 -1.73 1.41 7.63
N ASN A 50 -2.46 2.32 8.27
CA ASN A 50 -1.89 3.41 9.06
C ASN A 50 -1.17 2.90 10.32
N ILE A 51 -1.69 1.87 10.98
CA ILE A 51 -1.03 1.20 12.12
C ILE A 51 0.28 0.54 11.67
N ILE A 52 0.28 -0.18 10.55
CA ILE A 52 1.50 -0.80 10.00
C ILE A 52 2.54 0.26 9.66
N CYS A 53 2.13 1.36 9.02
CA CYS A 53 3.01 2.47 8.66
C CYS A 53 3.49 3.29 9.88
N GLY A 54 2.76 3.25 11.00
CA GLY A 54 3.04 4.06 12.19
C GLY A 54 2.52 5.49 12.10
N SER A 55 1.58 5.76 11.19
CA SER A 55 0.86 7.03 11.10
C SER A 55 -0.23 7.16 12.18
N ILE A 56 -0.61 6.03 12.78
CA ILE A 56 -1.55 5.95 13.90
C ILE A 56 -0.96 5.01 14.95
N ASP A 57 -0.96 5.47 16.20
CA ASP A 57 -0.56 4.65 17.34
C ASP A 57 -1.69 3.70 17.74
N ILE A 58 -1.33 2.54 18.25
CA ILE A 58 -2.25 1.57 18.86
C ILE A 58 -2.42 1.85 20.35
N ASP A 59 -3.54 1.41 20.93
CA ASP A 59 -3.79 1.55 22.37
C ASP A 59 -3.17 0.38 23.16
N SER A 60 -3.15 -0.83 22.58
CA SER A 60 -2.43 -2.00 23.11
C SER A 60 -2.07 -2.97 21.99
N GLY A 61 -1.25 -3.97 22.30
CA GLY A 61 -0.76 -4.97 21.34
C GLY A 61 0.64 -4.68 20.82
N ALA A 62 1.01 -5.35 19.74
CA ALA A 62 2.33 -5.20 19.13
C ALA A 62 2.30 -5.35 17.61
N VAL A 63 3.16 -4.60 16.93
CA VAL A 63 3.42 -4.70 15.48
C VAL A 63 4.87 -5.14 15.29
N LEU A 64 5.07 -6.30 14.66
CA LEU A 64 6.40 -6.88 14.45
C LEU A 64 6.68 -7.04 12.95
N ILE A 65 7.92 -6.77 12.54
CA ILE A 65 8.42 -7.09 11.19
C ILE A 65 9.67 -7.94 11.33
N ASN A 66 9.62 -9.19 10.87
CA ASN A 66 10.67 -10.20 10.98
C ASN A 66 11.14 -10.41 12.43
N GLY A 67 10.18 -10.40 13.37
CA GLY A 67 10.43 -10.53 14.81
C GLY A 67 10.88 -9.24 15.50
N ASP A 68 11.24 -8.20 14.76
CA ASP A 68 11.58 -6.89 15.32
C ASP A 68 10.31 -6.13 15.71
N ASP A 69 10.16 -5.78 16.98
CA ASP A 69 9.07 -4.92 17.43
C ASP A 69 9.27 -3.49 16.92
N ILE A 70 8.27 -3.04 16.15
CA ILE A 70 8.23 -1.70 15.57
C ILE A 70 7.11 -0.84 16.15
N THR A 71 6.40 -1.33 17.16
CA THR A 71 5.18 -0.72 17.73
C THR A 71 5.35 0.76 18.06
N HIS A 72 6.47 1.13 18.67
CA HIS A 72 6.75 2.51 19.06
C HIS A 72 7.80 3.20 18.18
N LYS A 73 8.17 2.60 17.03
CA LYS A 73 9.05 3.25 16.07
C LYS A 73 8.28 4.32 15.32
N ASN A 74 8.85 5.53 15.27
CA ASN A 74 8.30 6.64 14.50
C ASN A 74 8.07 6.28 13.03
N GLU A 75 7.05 6.84 12.43
CA GLU A 75 6.64 6.63 11.03
C GLU A 75 7.83 6.72 10.06
N TYR A 76 8.68 7.75 10.17
CA TYR A 76 9.82 7.91 9.26
C TYR A 76 10.85 6.77 9.35
N LEU A 77 10.98 6.11 10.51
CA LEU A 77 11.85 4.94 10.68
C LEU A 77 11.24 3.71 10.03
N ARG A 78 9.92 3.50 10.17
CA ARG A 78 9.21 2.39 9.52
C ARG A 78 9.27 2.55 8.00
N HIS A 79 9.07 3.76 7.50
CA HIS A 79 9.14 4.05 6.07
C HIS A 79 10.52 3.80 5.43
N ARG A 80 11.59 3.59 6.20
CA ARG A 80 12.88 3.12 5.62
C ARG A 80 12.76 1.75 4.96
N SER A 81 11.89 0.89 5.46
CA SER A 81 11.68 -0.48 4.98
C SER A 81 10.28 -0.73 4.40
N ILE A 82 9.38 0.22 4.56
CA ILE A 82 8.00 0.16 4.04
C ILE A 82 7.86 1.17 2.91
N GLY A 83 7.43 0.72 1.72
CA GLY A 83 6.94 1.56 0.63
C GLY A 83 5.43 1.75 0.76
N ARG A 84 4.92 2.94 0.51
CA ARG A 84 3.48 3.19 0.44
C ARG A 84 3.11 3.92 -0.83
N VAL A 85 2.12 3.41 -1.53
CA VAL A 85 1.48 4.06 -2.68
C VAL A 85 0.06 4.41 -2.26
N TYR A 86 -0.28 5.69 -2.37
CA TYR A 86 -1.55 6.24 -1.92
C TYR A 86 -2.57 6.24 -3.07
N GLN A 87 -3.85 6.30 -2.71
CA GLN A 87 -4.95 6.53 -3.65
C GLN A 87 -4.77 7.84 -4.43
N ASP A 88 -4.42 8.92 -3.72
CA ASP A 88 -4.01 10.19 -4.33
C ASP A 88 -2.49 10.22 -4.48
N PRO A 89 -1.95 10.17 -5.72
CA PRO A 89 -0.52 10.16 -5.95
C PRO A 89 0.19 11.46 -5.51
N SER A 90 -0.54 12.55 -5.27
CA SER A 90 0.04 13.78 -4.75
C SER A 90 0.57 13.65 -3.33
N LYS A 91 0.07 12.67 -2.55
CA LYS A 91 0.60 12.34 -1.21
C LYS A 91 1.95 11.64 -1.25
N GLY A 92 2.27 10.97 -2.35
CA GLY A 92 3.53 10.25 -2.55
C GLY A 92 4.55 11.01 -3.40
N THR A 93 4.17 12.18 -3.96
CA THR A 93 5.02 12.98 -4.86
C THR A 93 5.00 14.44 -4.46
N CYS A 94 5.96 15.23 -4.97
CA CYS A 94 5.93 16.69 -4.88
C CYS A 94 5.52 17.26 -6.24
N PRO A 95 4.27 17.72 -6.43
CA PRO A 95 3.75 18.13 -7.73
C PRO A 95 4.48 19.31 -8.38
N SER A 96 5.07 20.21 -7.57
CA SER A 96 5.83 21.37 -8.04
C SER A 96 7.25 21.05 -8.50
N MET A 97 7.77 19.89 -8.11
CA MET A 97 9.09 19.40 -8.51
C MET A 97 9.01 18.57 -9.79
N ASN A 98 10.10 18.55 -10.55
CA ASN A 98 10.18 17.68 -11.74
C ASN A 98 10.40 16.21 -11.36
N ILE A 99 10.38 15.31 -12.37
CA ILE A 99 10.49 13.87 -12.15
C ILE A 99 11.86 13.51 -11.52
N ILE A 100 12.96 14.10 -12.00
CA ILE A 100 14.31 13.83 -11.46
C ILE A 100 14.43 14.25 -10.00
N GLU A 101 13.86 15.38 -9.63
CA GLU A 101 13.86 15.87 -8.24
C GLU A 101 13.08 14.93 -7.33
N ASN A 102 11.87 14.52 -7.74
CA ASN A 102 11.06 13.55 -7.01
C ASN A 102 11.80 12.21 -6.83
N MET A 103 12.36 11.66 -7.91
CA MET A 103 13.12 10.40 -7.84
C MET A 103 14.37 10.53 -6.98
N SER A 104 15.05 11.69 -7.02
CA SER A 104 16.23 11.94 -6.17
C SER A 104 15.87 11.95 -4.69
N ILE A 105 14.72 12.51 -4.31
CA ILE A 105 14.22 12.46 -2.92
C ILE A 105 13.95 11.00 -2.53
N ALA A 106 13.27 10.24 -3.37
CA ALA A 106 12.98 8.83 -3.11
C ALA A 106 14.26 7.98 -3.00
N ASP A 107 15.25 8.19 -3.88
CA ASP A 107 16.55 7.49 -3.85
C ASP A 107 17.37 7.81 -2.58
N ASN A 108 17.16 8.98 -1.99
CA ASN A 108 17.82 9.37 -0.74
C ASN A 108 17.11 8.87 0.53
N LYS A 109 15.97 8.19 0.39
CA LYS A 109 15.22 7.63 1.51
C LYS A 109 16.11 6.71 2.37
N GLY A 110 16.13 6.98 3.67
CA GLY A 110 16.92 6.21 4.64
C GLY A 110 18.42 6.51 4.67
N LYS A 111 18.93 7.37 3.77
CA LYS A 111 20.33 7.82 3.80
C LYS A 111 20.51 9.00 4.75
N SER A 112 21.72 9.17 5.25
CA SER A 112 22.06 10.33 6.09
C SER A 112 22.02 11.63 5.30
N TYR A 113 21.34 12.63 5.83
CA TYR A 113 21.36 13.99 5.27
C TYR A 113 22.71 14.63 5.48
N ASN A 114 23.21 15.33 4.46
CA ASN A 114 24.45 16.08 4.49
C ASN A 114 24.33 17.32 3.59
N MET A 115 25.37 18.15 3.54
CA MET A 115 25.44 19.38 2.73
C MET A 115 25.66 19.12 1.22
N ARG A 116 25.42 17.90 0.73
CA ARG A 116 25.52 17.58 -0.70
C ARG A 116 24.28 18.07 -1.45
N ARG A 117 24.41 18.20 -2.78
CA ARG A 117 23.29 18.55 -3.67
C ARG A 117 22.20 17.47 -3.57
N GLY A 118 20.93 17.89 -3.50
CA GLY A 118 19.79 16.98 -3.44
C GLY A 118 19.66 16.07 -4.66
N ILE A 119 20.08 16.58 -5.84
CA ILE A 119 20.09 15.78 -7.08
C ILE A 119 21.48 15.17 -7.29
N ASN A 120 21.53 13.85 -7.36
CA ASN A 120 22.71 13.11 -7.76
C ASN A 120 22.74 12.95 -9.28
N ARG A 121 23.54 13.80 -9.96
CA ARG A 121 23.63 13.78 -11.43
C ARG A 121 24.11 12.45 -12.00
N SER A 122 24.94 11.69 -11.29
CA SER A 122 25.41 10.37 -11.73
C SER A 122 24.30 9.32 -11.78
N ARG A 123 23.17 9.57 -11.12
CA ARG A 123 22.02 8.66 -11.05
C ARG A 123 20.93 8.96 -12.09
N ILE A 124 21.03 10.06 -12.83
CA ILE A 124 20.00 10.47 -13.80
C ILE A 124 19.78 9.40 -14.87
N ASN A 125 20.84 8.79 -15.40
CA ASN A 125 20.69 7.70 -16.38
C ASN A 125 19.96 6.49 -15.78
N PHE A 126 20.27 6.10 -14.56
CA PHE A 126 19.56 5.05 -13.83
C PHE A 126 18.05 5.39 -13.65
N TYR A 127 17.72 6.64 -13.32
CA TYR A 127 16.31 7.05 -13.24
C TYR A 127 15.60 6.93 -14.59
N ARG A 128 16.26 7.36 -15.68
CA ARG A 128 15.70 7.24 -17.03
C ARG A 128 15.49 5.78 -17.47
N GLU A 129 16.40 4.88 -17.10
CA GLU A 129 16.24 3.44 -17.36
C GLU A 129 15.00 2.88 -16.67
N ILE A 130 14.84 3.14 -15.36
CA ILE A 130 13.65 2.72 -14.62
C ILE A 130 12.37 3.30 -15.24
N LEU A 131 12.38 4.58 -15.63
CA LEU A 131 11.21 5.23 -16.24
C LEU A 131 10.87 4.62 -17.61
N ARG A 132 11.88 4.23 -18.40
CA ARG A 132 11.69 3.57 -19.71
C ARG A 132 10.97 2.23 -19.55
N ASP A 133 11.30 1.46 -18.51
CA ASP A 133 10.69 0.15 -18.24
C ASP A 133 9.17 0.24 -17.96
N LEU A 134 8.68 1.44 -17.64
CA LEU A 134 7.25 1.71 -17.46
C LEU A 134 6.48 1.78 -18.78
N ASN A 135 7.15 2.04 -19.90
CA ASN A 135 6.54 2.24 -21.23
C ASN A 135 5.44 3.33 -21.24
N LEU A 136 5.64 4.42 -20.49
CA LEU A 136 4.71 5.55 -20.36
C LEU A 136 5.27 6.87 -20.91
N GLY A 137 6.47 6.84 -21.53
CA GLY A 137 7.16 8.01 -22.08
C GLY A 137 7.60 9.02 -21.02
N LEU A 138 7.87 8.55 -19.78
CA LEU A 138 8.32 9.38 -18.67
C LEU A 138 9.82 9.68 -18.74
N GLU A 139 10.58 8.81 -19.38
CA GLU A 139 12.03 8.95 -19.59
C GLU A 139 12.39 10.22 -20.39
N ASP A 140 11.49 10.68 -21.26
CA ASP A 140 11.64 11.89 -22.06
C ASP A 140 11.06 13.15 -21.39
N LYS A 141 10.36 12.98 -20.26
CA LYS A 141 9.67 14.04 -19.53
C LYS A 141 10.33 14.40 -18.19
N THR A 142 11.60 14.07 -18.04
CA THR A 142 12.31 14.14 -16.75
C THR A 142 12.33 15.53 -16.10
N ASP A 143 12.25 16.58 -16.93
CA ASP A 143 12.30 17.99 -16.47
C ASP A 143 10.90 18.62 -16.30
N ILE A 144 9.83 17.85 -16.56
CA ILE A 144 8.46 18.35 -16.42
C ILE A 144 8.03 18.23 -14.95
N PRO A 145 7.37 19.23 -14.36
CA PRO A 145 6.76 19.13 -13.04
C PRO A 145 5.78 17.96 -12.96
N VAL A 146 5.86 17.19 -11.88
CA VAL A 146 5.02 15.99 -11.67
C VAL A 146 3.53 16.34 -11.68
N GLY A 147 3.17 17.55 -11.25
CA GLY A 147 1.79 18.05 -11.32
C GLY A 147 1.20 18.13 -12.74
N ALA A 148 2.05 18.23 -13.78
CA ALA A 148 1.61 18.26 -15.18
C ALA A 148 1.44 16.87 -15.82
N LEU A 149 1.79 15.80 -15.11
CA LEU A 149 1.62 14.41 -15.57
C LEU A 149 0.13 14.01 -15.52
N SER A 150 -0.27 13.05 -16.38
CA SER A 150 -1.57 12.40 -16.24
C SER A 150 -1.67 11.61 -14.92
N GLY A 151 -2.90 11.33 -14.46
CA GLY A 151 -3.13 10.55 -13.25
C GLY A 151 -2.37 9.22 -13.24
N GLY A 152 -2.45 8.46 -14.35
CA GLY A 152 -1.75 7.18 -14.49
C GLY A 152 -0.23 7.31 -14.51
N GLN A 153 0.30 8.33 -15.21
CA GLN A 153 1.75 8.60 -15.22
C GLN A 153 2.26 8.96 -13.82
N ARG A 154 1.49 9.76 -13.07
CA ARG A 154 1.84 10.14 -11.70
C ARG A 154 1.77 8.95 -10.76
N GLN A 155 0.77 8.07 -10.94
CA GLN A 155 0.63 6.86 -10.15
C GLN A 155 1.78 5.86 -10.41
N ALA A 156 2.15 5.66 -11.69
CA ALA A 156 3.31 4.84 -12.06
C ALA A 156 4.61 5.39 -11.46
N LEU A 157 4.80 6.71 -11.51
CA LEU A 157 5.95 7.36 -10.88
C LEU A 157 5.96 7.13 -9.37
N SER A 158 4.81 7.30 -8.69
CA SER A 158 4.67 7.05 -7.25
C SER A 158 5.02 5.60 -6.88
N LEU A 159 4.57 4.62 -7.67
CA LEU A 159 4.89 3.21 -7.49
C LEU A 159 6.40 2.94 -7.63
N VAL A 160 7.02 3.48 -8.67
CA VAL A 160 8.47 3.37 -8.87
C VAL A 160 9.24 3.99 -7.72
N MET A 161 8.88 5.21 -7.31
CA MET A 161 9.52 5.90 -6.20
C MET A 161 9.38 5.11 -4.88
N ALA A 162 8.22 4.51 -4.65
CA ALA A 162 8.00 3.68 -3.48
C ALA A 162 8.86 2.41 -3.47
N THR A 163 9.20 1.87 -4.66
CA THR A 163 9.86 0.57 -4.82
C THR A 163 11.30 0.63 -5.31
N MET A 164 11.87 1.82 -5.60
CA MET A 164 13.22 1.93 -6.16
C MET A 164 14.35 1.58 -5.18
N ASN A 165 14.09 1.66 -3.88
CA ASN A 165 15.00 1.21 -2.83
C ASN A 165 14.58 -0.17 -2.32
N PRO A 166 15.49 -0.97 -1.73
CA PRO A 166 15.13 -2.23 -1.09
C PRO A 166 14.04 -2.03 -0.03
N LEU A 167 12.98 -2.82 -0.13
CA LEU A 167 11.84 -2.79 0.79
C LEU A 167 11.65 -4.16 1.45
N LYS A 168 11.12 -4.15 2.67
CA LYS A 168 10.55 -5.34 3.32
C LYS A 168 9.07 -5.48 2.97
N PHE A 169 8.35 -4.35 2.91
CA PHE A 169 6.90 -4.30 2.66
C PHE A 169 6.52 -3.20 1.67
N LEU A 170 5.54 -3.50 0.83
CA LEU A 170 4.85 -2.54 -0.03
C LEU A 170 3.38 -2.47 0.38
N ILE A 171 2.90 -1.26 0.63
CA ILE A 171 1.51 -0.98 0.94
C ILE A 171 0.89 -0.20 -0.21
N LEU A 172 -0.21 -0.74 -0.74
CA LEU A 172 -0.97 -0.20 -1.84
C LEU A 172 -2.38 0.18 -1.32
N ASP A 173 -2.63 1.46 -1.19
CA ASP A 173 -3.86 2.01 -0.61
C ASP A 173 -4.77 2.51 -1.73
N GLU A 174 -5.64 1.64 -2.25
CA GLU A 174 -6.58 1.93 -3.34
C GLU A 174 -5.94 2.63 -4.55
N HIS A 175 -4.71 2.29 -4.85
CA HIS A 175 -3.81 3.03 -5.74
C HIS A 175 -4.27 3.10 -7.22
N THR A 176 -5.36 2.43 -7.59
CA THR A 176 -5.95 2.47 -8.93
C THR A 176 -7.35 3.08 -8.96
N ALA A 177 -7.94 3.42 -7.80
CA ALA A 177 -9.35 3.83 -7.71
C ALA A 177 -9.67 5.15 -8.44
N ALA A 178 -8.70 6.07 -8.52
CA ALA A 178 -8.87 7.37 -9.16
C ALA A 178 -8.54 7.37 -10.67
N LEU A 179 -8.29 6.19 -11.28
CA LEU A 179 -7.88 6.05 -12.67
C LEU A 179 -9.02 5.52 -13.55
N ASP A 180 -8.99 5.85 -14.83
CA ASP A 180 -9.86 5.19 -15.79
C ASP A 180 -9.54 3.68 -15.91
N PRO A 181 -10.50 2.84 -16.34
CA PRO A 181 -10.35 1.38 -16.30
C PRO A 181 -9.12 0.84 -17.04
N LYS A 182 -8.79 1.43 -18.21
CA LYS A 182 -7.66 0.99 -19.04
C LYS A 182 -6.33 1.35 -18.36
N THR A 183 -6.24 2.54 -17.81
CA THR A 183 -5.05 2.99 -17.07
C THR A 183 -4.90 2.20 -15.77
N ALA A 184 -5.98 1.95 -15.03
CA ALA A 184 -5.98 1.14 -13.82
C ALA A 184 -5.44 -0.28 -14.08
N GLU A 185 -5.88 -0.93 -15.16
CA GLU A 185 -5.37 -2.25 -15.56
C GLU A 185 -3.87 -2.22 -15.88
N THR A 186 -3.41 -1.16 -16.58
CA THR A 186 -1.98 -0.99 -16.89
C THR A 186 -1.16 -0.84 -15.60
N ILE A 187 -1.63 -0.03 -14.66
CA ILE A 187 -0.95 0.16 -13.37
C ILE A 187 -0.95 -1.13 -12.54
N MET A 188 -2.05 -1.91 -12.55
CA MET A 188 -2.10 -3.20 -11.85
C MET A 188 -1.09 -4.21 -12.42
N LYS A 189 -1.01 -4.33 -13.75
CA LYS A 189 0.00 -5.21 -14.40
C LYS A 189 1.42 -4.78 -14.06
N LEU A 190 1.68 -3.47 -14.05
CA LEU A 190 2.97 -2.92 -13.64
C LEU A 190 3.27 -3.23 -12.17
N THR A 191 2.28 -3.09 -11.30
CA THR A 191 2.39 -3.41 -9.86
C THR A 191 2.76 -4.87 -9.67
N ASP A 192 2.01 -5.80 -10.29
CA ASP A 192 2.26 -7.24 -10.18
C ASP A 192 3.67 -7.61 -10.69
N LYS A 193 4.08 -7.04 -11.84
CA LYS A 193 5.44 -7.21 -12.37
C LYS A 193 6.49 -6.80 -11.34
N ILE A 194 6.39 -5.58 -10.79
CA ILE A 194 7.37 -5.05 -9.83
C ILE A 194 7.40 -5.90 -8.55
N VAL A 195 6.24 -6.29 -8.03
CA VAL A 195 6.14 -7.10 -6.82
C VAL A 195 6.81 -8.47 -7.01
N ARG A 196 6.52 -9.15 -8.13
CA ARG A 196 7.12 -10.46 -8.45
C ARG A 196 8.62 -10.37 -8.69
N GLU A 197 9.08 -9.40 -9.47
CA GLU A 197 10.51 -9.24 -9.79
C GLU A 197 11.34 -8.91 -8.54
N LYS A 198 10.78 -8.18 -7.60
CA LYS A 198 11.47 -7.77 -6.37
C LYS A 198 11.23 -8.73 -5.20
N GLY A 199 10.28 -9.64 -5.28
CA GLY A 199 9.89 -10.55 -4.19
C GLY A 199 9.43 -9.81 -2.93
N VAL A 200 8.76 -8.66 -3.10
CA VAL A 200 8.36 -7.79 -1.99
C VAL A 200 7.03 -8.23 -1.40
N THR A 201 6.99 -8.45 -0.09
CA THR A 201 5.73 -8.70 0.63
C THR A 201 4.81 -7.48 0.47
N THR A 202 3.57 -7.71 0.00
CA THR A 202 2.67 -6.64 -0.41
C THR A 202 1.31 -6.77 0.25
N ILE A 203 0.77 -5.66 0.74
CA ILE A 203 -0.62 -5.55 1.19
C ILE A 203 -1.31 -4.51 0.30
N MET A 204 -2.33 -4.93 -0.42
CA MET A 204 -3.14 -4.09 -1.30
C MET A 204 -4.56 -3.97 -0.78
N VAL A 205 -4.97 -2.78 -0.39
CA VAL A 205 -6.38 -2.45 -0.15
C VAL A 205 -7.01 -2.06 -1.47
N THR A 206 -8.15 -2.68 -1.80
CA THR A 206 -8.90 -2.37 -3.03
C THR A 206 -10.39 -2.58 -2.84
N HIS A 207 -11.20 -1.79 -3.55
CA HIS A 207 -12.63 -2.02 -3.72
C HIS A 207 -12.96 -2.78 -5.01
N ASN A 208 -11.96 -3.00 -5.86
CA ASN A 208 -12.15 -3.75 -7.11
C ASN A 208 -11.98 -5.26 -6.85
N LEU A 209 -13.10 -5.98 -6.77
CA LEU A 209 -13.12 -7.42 -6.49
C LEU A 209 -12.38 -8.22 -7.56
N LYS A 210 -12.43 -7.79 -8.84
CA LYS A 210 -11.68 -8.43 -9.92
C LYS A 210 -10.18 -8.40 -9.61
N TYR A 211 -9.64 -7.24 -9.23
CA TYR A 211 -8.22 -7.13 -8.88
C TYR A 211 -7.87 -7.90 -7.61
N ALA A 212 -8.76 -7.94 -6.61
CA ALA A 212 -8.53 -8.69 -5.39
C ALA A 212 -8.38 -10.20 -5.65
N ILE A 213 -9.14 -10.74 -6.61
CA ILE A 213 -9.08 -12.16 -7.00
C ILE A 213 -7.89 -12.42 -7.93
N GLU A 214 -7.70 -11.58 -8.96
CA GLU A 214 -6.72 -11.79 -10.03
C GLU A 214 -5.28 -11.66 -9.55
N TYR A 215 -5.01 -10.73 -8.60
CA TYR A 215 -3.66 -10.40 -8.16
C TYR A 215 -3.35 -10.89 -6.75
N GLY A 216 -2.10 -11.32 -6.55
CA GLY A 216 -1.62 -11.85 -5.27
C GLY A 216 -2.02 -13.29 -5.00
N ASN A 217 -1.52 -13.84 -3.90
CA ASN A 217 -1.73 -15.22 -3.48
C ASN A 217 -2.69 -15.36 -2.28
N ARG A 218 -3.10 -14.25 -1.63
CA ARG A 218 -4.00 -14.27 -0.47
C ARG A 218 -5.04 -13.17 -0.55
N ILE A 219 -6.25 -13.46 -0.11
CA ILE A 219 -7.35 -12.50 -0.02
C ILE A 219 -7.91 -12.49 1.39
N LEU A 220 -8.02 -11.28 1.95
CA LEU A 220 -8.64 -11.02 3.24
C LEU A 220 -9.88 -10.17 3.05
N MET A 221 -10.97 -10.52 3.73
CA MET A 221 -12.14 -9.66 3.83
C MET A 221 -12.29 -9.16 5.27
N MET A 222 -12.38 -7.86 5.42
CA MET A 222 -12.54 -7.20 6.71
C MET A 222 -13.95 -6.65 6.89
N HIS A 223 -14.50 -6.84 8.07
CA HIS A 223 -15.76 -6.25 8.51
C HIS A 223 -15.66 -5.86 9.98
N GLU A 224 -16.05 -4.61 10.33
CA GLU A 224 -16.07 -4.07 11.69
C GLU A 224 -14.83 -4.42 12.54
N GLY A 225 -13.65 -4.25 11.94
CA GLY A 225 -12.37 -4.50 12.62
C GLY A 225 -11.97 -5.97 12.76
N HIS A 226 -12.69 -6.89 12.13
CA HIS A 226 -12.40 -8.32 12.12
C HIS A 226 -12.07 -8.82 10.71
N VAL A 227 -11.25 -9.87 10.64
CA VAL A 227 -11.06 -10.66 9.40
C VAL A 227 -12.14 -11.73 9.38
N ILE A 228 -13.03 -11.67 8.39
CA ILE A 228 -14.16 -12.60 8.24
C ILE A 228 -13.96 -13.61 7.09
N LEU A 229 -13.01 -13.34 6.21
CA LEU A 229 -12.54 -14.26 5.18
C LEU A 229 -11.02 -14.16 5.10
N ASP A 230 -10.35 -15.30 5.09
CA ASP A 230 -8.92 -15.41 4.87
C ASP A 230 -8.67 -16.66 4.02
N LYS A 231 -8.28 -16.46 2.75
CA LYS A 231 -8.02 -17.53 1.80
C LYS A 231 -6.69 -17.34 1.12
N GLU A 232 -5.92 -18.42 1.05
CA GLU A 232 -4.56 -18.44 0.48
C GLU A 232 -4.50 -19.38 -0.73
N ASP A 233 -3.58 -19.12 -1.62
CA ASP A 233 -3.15 -19.97 -2.73
C ASP A 233 -4.31 -20.68 -3.47
N VAL A 234 -4.48 -21.98 -3.27
CA VAL A 234 -5.48 -22.81 -3.94
C VAL A 234 -6.90 -22.39 -3.56
N GLU A 235 -7.14 -22.05 -2.30
CA GLU A 235 -8.45 -21.60 -1.83
C GLU A 235 -8.81 -20.25 -2.45
N LYS A 236 -7.84 -19.33 -2.53
CA LYS A 236 -8.03 -18.07 -3.22
C LYS A 236 -8.30 -18.29 -4.70
N ALA A 237 -7.53 -19.14 -5.39
CA ALA A 237 -7.67 -19.41 -6.81
C ALA A 237 -9.05 -20.01 -7.18
N SER A 238 -9.71 -20.70 -6.23
CA SER A 238 -11.05 -21.24 -6.40
C SER A 238 -12.18 -20.28 -6.03
N THR A 239 -11.85 -19.08 -5.50
CA THR A 239 -12.84 -18.09 -5.04
C THR A 239 -13.32 -17.24 -6.22
N SER A 240 -14.62 -17.18 -6.43
CA SER A 240 -15.26 -16.32 -7.42
C SER A 240 -15.67 -14.95 -6.86
N ILE A 241 -16.01 -14.01 -7.75
CA ILE A 241 -16.61 -12.72 -7.35
C ILE A 241 -17.94 -12.96 -6.65
N ASP A 242 -18.73 -13.91 -7.12
CA ASP A 242 -20.05 -14.22 -6.58
C ASP A 242 -19.95 -14.73 -5.14
N ASP A 243 -18.95 -15.58 -4.82
CA ASP A 243 -18.71 -16.04 -3.44
C ASP A 243 -18.43 -14.86 -2.48
N ILE A 244 -17.69 -13.86 -2.94
CA ILE A 244 -17.40 -12.66 -2.15
C ILE A 244 -18.64 -11.79 -1.99
N LEU A 245 -19.43 -11.62 -3.07
CA LEU A 245 -20.67 -10.84 -3.03
C LEU A 245 -21.73 -11.48 -2.12
N ASP A 246 -21.85 -12.82 -2.16
CA ASP A 246 -22.74 -13.56 -1.28
C ASP A 246 -22.37 -13.35 0.20
N LEU A 247 -21.09 -13.36 0.52
CA LEU A 247 -20.63 -13.07 1.87
C LEU A 247 -20.93 -11.62 2.28
N PHE A 248 -20.74 -10.64 1.40
CA PHE A 248 -21.14 -9.25 1.65
C PHE A 248 -22.64 -9.14 1.92
N ASN A 249 -23.48 -9.84 1.14
CA ASN A 249 -24.92 -9.83 1.31
C ASN A 249 -25.36 -10.48 2.63
N GLN A 250 -24.76 -11.62 3.01
CA GLN A 250 -25.03 -12.28 4.29
C GLN A 250 -24.74 -11.36 5.47
N ILE A 251 -23.58 -10.69 5.47
CA ILE A 251 -23.20 -9.73 6.51
C ILE A 251 -24.18 -8.57 6.57
N SER A 252 -24.56 -8.00 5.42
CA SER A 252 -25.54 -6.90 5.38
C SER A 252 -26.90 -7.30 5.93
N LEU A 253 -27.32 -8.55 5.76
CA LEU A 253 -28.57 -9.08 6.31
C LEU A 253 -28.49 -9.34 7.83
N GLU A 254 -27.35 -9.83 8.33
CA GLU A 254 -27.17 -10.12 9.76
C GLU A 254 -27.02 -8.85 10.61
N TYR A 255 -26.40 -7.80 10.06
CA TYR A 255 -26.11 -6.55 10.81
C TYR A 255 -27.04 -5.38 10.44
N GLY A 256 -28.01 -5.55 9.55
CA GLY A 256 -29.13 -4.63 9.37
C GLY A 256 -28.78 -3.27 8.76
N ASN A 257 -27.90 -3.24 7.77
CA ASN A 257 -27.58 -2.04 6.96
C ASN A 257 -28.17 -2.12 5.57
#